data_194a18400ebc7c0574f6f6df79ab1b1b
#
_entry.id   194a18400ebc7c0574f6f6df79ab1b1b
#
_cell.length_a   1.000
_cell.length_b   1.000
_cell.length_c   1.000
_cell.angle_alpha   90.00
_cell.angle_beta   90.00
_cell.angle_gamma   90.00
#
_symmetry.space_group_name_H-M   'P 1'
#
loop_
_entity.id
_entity.type
_entity.pdbx_description
1 polymer ?
#
loop_
_entity_poly.entity_id
_entity_poly.type
_entity_poly.pdbx_seq_one_letter_code
_entity_poly.pdbx_strand_id
1 'polypeptide(L)'
;MNDIEISDYKPPKWLKLTPDDYKRVLNREARRLTKHDRRRGGRYQVKEALVAVHNAFHNCNGTDPYDGMSLAGEQLKPISGSDRLNINFTCKKHLRRMPTVGHLHQEPIAEFEILSRQTHKAKNEMTSDEYLSHCRAVVSFRQIIASEQQ
;
A
#
# COMPACT_ATOMS: atom_id res chain seq x y z
N MET A 1 10.17 -25.88 -9.86
CA MET A 1 9.77 -24.62 -9.18
C MET A 1 9.79 -24.91 -7.70
N ASN A 2 10.73 -24.36 -6.97
CA ASN A 2 10.73 -24.52 -5.52
C ASN A 2 9.54 -23.76 -4.95
N ASP A 3 8.64 -24.49 -4.33
CA ASP A 3 7.58 -23.91 -3.52
C ASP A 3 8.25 -23.12 -2.40
N ILE A 4 8.25 -21.80 -2.51
CA ILE A 4 8.74 -20.94 -1.44
C ILE A 4 7.77 -21.11 -0.28
N GLU A 5 8.20 -21.85 0.74
CA GLU A 5 7.43 -21.99 1.96
C GLU A 5 7.28 -20.62 2.63
N ILE A 6 6.13 -20.35 3.24
CA ILE A 6 5.87 -19.10 3.99
C ILE A 6 6.91 -18.87 5.09
N SER A 7 7.59 -19.94 5.55
CA SER A 7 8.71 -19.91 6.50
C SER A 7 9.86 -18.99 6.06
N ASP A 8 10.08 -18.84 4.74
CA ASP A 8 11.25 -18.16 4.18
C ASP A 8 11.04 -16.65 3.93
N TYR A 9 9.81 -16.15 4.12
CA TYR A 9 9.52 -14.75 3.93
C TYR A 9 10.06 -13.88 5.07
N LYS A 10 11.12 -13.12 4.78
CA LYS A 10 11.71 -12.16 5.71
C LYS A 10 11.26 -10.75 5.36
N PRO A 11 10.96 -9.90 6.37
CA PRO A 11 10.62 -8.51 6.11
C PRO A 11 11.84 -7.74 5.59
N PRO A 12 11.64 -6.77 4.67
CA PRO A 12 12.68 -5.81 4.36
C PRO A 12 12.97 -4.95 5.61
N LYS A 13 14.22 -4.54 5.78
CA LYS A 13 14.68 -3.84 7.00
C LYS A 13 13.89 -2.58 7.33
N TRP A 14 13.43 -1.85 6.32
CA TRP A 14 12.71 -0.60 6.52
C TRP A 14 11.33 -0.77 7.19
N LEU A 15 10.73 -1.96 7.12
CA LEU A 15 9.44 -2.25 7.76
C LEU A 15 9.52 -2.30 9.29
N LYS A 16 10.69 -2.65 9.85
CA LYS A 16 10.90 -2.81 11.30
C LYS A 16 9.90 -3.77 11.97
N LEU A 17 9.50 -4.81 11.25
CA LEU A 17 8.61 -5.87 11.73
C LEU A 17 9.40 -7.10 12.11
N THR A 18 8.88 -7.88 13.06
CA THR A 18 9.35 -9.24 13.30
C THR A 18 8.94 -10.15 12.13
N PRO A 19 9.65 -11.27 11.88
CA PRO A 19 9.24 -12.23 10.85
C PRO A 19 7.81 -12.73 11.02
N ASP A 20 7.37 -12.97 12.26
CA ASP A 20 6.01 -13.44 12.54
C ASP A 20 4.94 -12.37 12.23
N ASP A 21 5.17 -11.13 12.64
CA ASP A 21 4.28 -10.03 12.31
C ASP A 21 4.21 -9.79 10.81
N TYR A 22 5.35 -9.89 10.12
CA TYR A 22 5.41 -9.77 8.66
C TYR A 22 4.59 -10.85 7.95
N LYS A 23 4.73 -12.11 8.36
CA LYS A 23 3.91 -13.22 7.82
C LYS A 23 2.41 -12.97 8.01
N ARG A 24 2.01 -12.45 9.17
CA ARG A 24 0.61 -12.07 9.43
C ARG A 24 0.14 -10.97 8.49
N VAL A 25 0.96 -9.95 8.27
CA VAL A 25 0.67 -8.87 7.31
C VAL A 25 0.52 -9.44 5.90
N LEU A 26 1.47 -10.25 5.41
CA LEU A 26 1.42 -10.86 4.08
C LEU A 26 0.15 -11.68 3.88
N ASN A 27 -0.17 -12.57 4.82
CA ASN A 27 -1.36 -13.41 4.74
C ASN A 27 -2.66 -12.60 4.73
N ARG A 28 -2.75 -11.58 5.57
CA ARG A 28 -3.91 -10.68 5.62
C ARG A 28 -4.10 -9.95 4.29
N GLU A 29 -3.04 -9.35 3.76
CA GLU A 29 -3.11 -8.58 2.52
C GLU A 29 -3.39 -9.49 1.31
N ALA A 30 -2.71 -10.63 1.20
CA ALA A 30 -2.94 -11.59 0.12
C ALA A 30 -4.40 -12.07 0.08
N ARG A 31 -4.97 -12.42 1.22
CA ARG A 31 -6.38 -12.86 1.31
C ARG A 31 -7.34 -11.71 0.99
N ARG A 32 -7.07 -10.51 1.49
CA ARG A 32 -7.89 -9.31 1.22
C ARG A 32 -7.93 -9.00 -0.28
N LEU A 33 -6.77 -8.94 -0.92
CA LEU A 33 -6.64 -8.64 -2.34
C LEU A 33 -7.28 -9.72 -3.22
N THR A 34 -6.99 -10.99 -2.96
CA THR A 34 -7.59 -12.11 -3.70
C THR A 34 -9.12 -12.09 -3.60
N LYS A 35 -9.68 -11.83 -2.41
CA LYS A 35 -11.13 -11.74 -2.22
C LYS A 35 -11.74 -10.54 -2.96
N HIS A 36 -11.08 -9.39 -2.89
CA HIS A 36 -11.52 -8.16 -3.56
C HIS A 36 -11.50 -8.35 -5.09
N ASP A 37 -10.39 -8.82 -5.62
CA ASP A 37 -10.20 -8.94 -7.07
C ASP A 37 -11.01 -10.07 -7.69
N ARG A 38 -11.29 -11.14 -6.95
CA ARG A 38 -12.18 -12.20 -7.41
C ARG A 38 -13.58 -11.67 -7.76
N ARG A 39 -14.07 -10.67 -7.01
CA ARG A 39 -15.34 -10.00 -7.32
C ARG A 39 -15.30 -9.16 -8.60
N ARG A 40 -14.09 -8.78 -9.04
CA ARG A 40 -13.82 -8.02 -10.26
C ARG A 40 -13.40 -8.91 -11.44
N GLY A 41 -13.47 -10.23 -11.29
CA GLY A 41 -13.09 -11.20 -12.32
C GLY A 41 -11.63 -11.68 -12.25
N GLY A 42 -10.89 -11.32 -11.19
CA GLY A 42 -9.53 -11.81 -10.95
C GLY A 42 -9.48 -13.32 -10.75
N ARG A 43 -8.42 -13.95 -11.26
CA ARG A 43 -8.27 -15.42 -11.28
C ARG A 43 -7.10 -15.95 -10.46
N TYR A 44 -6.22 -15.07 -9.97
CA TYR A 44 -5.06 -15.49 -9.20
C TYR A 44 -5.45 -16.05 -7.82
N GLN A 45 -4.58 -16.89 -7.27
CA GLN A 45 -4.77 -17.52 -5.97
C GLN A 45 -4.07 -16.73 -4.85
N VAL A 46 -4.42 -17.02 -3.60
CA VAL A 46 -3.80 -16.39 -2.41
C VAL A 46 -2.28 -16.57 -2.42
N LYS A 47 -1.77 -17.72 -2.88
CA LYS A 47 -0.32 -18.00 -2.96
C LYS A 47 0.38 -17.02 -3.92
N GLU A 48 -0.21 -16.77 -5.09
CA GLU A 48 0.32 -15.81 -6.06
C GLU A 48 0.28 -14.38 -5.52
N ALA A 49 -0.83 -13.98 -4.88
CA ALA A 49 -0.93 -12.69 -4.21
C ALA A 49 0.11 -12.53 -3.11
N LEU A 50 0.39 -13.57 -2.34
CA LEU A 50 1.36 -13.55 -1.25
C LEU A 50 2.78 -13.28 -1.77
N VAL A 51 3.19 -13.97 -2.83
CA VAL A 51 4.47 -13.74 -3.52
C VAL A 51 4.53 -12.31 -4.07
N ALA A 52 3.47 -11.85 -4.73
CA ALA A 52 3.42 -10.53 -5.33
C ALA A 52 3.49 -9.40 -4.28
N VAL A 53 2.78 -9.54 -3.16
CA VAL A 53 2.83 -8.59 -2.04
C VAL A 53 4.22 -8.57 -1.39
N HIS A 54 4.83 -9.76 -1.18
CA HIS A 54 6.19 -9.87 -0.66
C HIS A 54 7.19 -9.14 -1.57
N ASN A 55 7.13 -9.38 -2.87
CA ASN A 55 8.00 -8.71 -3.84
C ASN A 55 7.77 -7.19 -3.85
N ALA A 56 6.52 -6.73 -3.74
CA ALA A 56 6.21 -5.31 -3.66
C ALA A 56 6.86 -4.64 -2.44
N PHE A 57 6.84 -5.28 -1.26
CA PHE A 57 7.53 -4.79 -0.07
C PHE A 57 9.05 -4.74 -0.24
N HIS A 58 9.64 -5.74 -0.89
CA HIS A 58 11.10 -5.78 -1.14
C HIS A 58 11.54 -4.81 -2.24
N ASN A 59 10.71 -4.55 -3.23
CA ASN A 59 10.98 -3.55 -4.27
C ASN A 59 10.81 -2.12 -3.77
N CYS A 60 10.07 -1.93 -2.69
CA CYS A 60 9.91 -0.64 -2.03
C CYS A 60 11.12 -0.33 -1.14
N ASN A 61 11.68 0.86 -1.29
CA ASN A 61 12.82 1.32 -0.48
C ASN A 61 12.40 2.04 0.82
N GLY A 62 11.18 1.85 1.27
CA GLY A 62 10.65 2.54 2.44
C GLY A 62 10.21 3.98 2.18
N THR A 63 10.07 4.37 0.91
CA THR A 63 9.54 5.67 0.49
C THR A 63 8.31 5.50 -0.40
N ASP A 64 7.41 6.45 -0.34
CA ASP A 64 6.26 6.50 -1.23
C ASP A 64 6.72 6.84 -2.64
N PRO A 65 6.37 6.05 -3.67
CA PRO A 65 6.84 6.26 -5.04
C PRO A 65 6.27 7.51 -5.71
N TYR A 66 5.27 8.17 -5.12
CA TYR A 66 4.63 9.36 -5.69
C TYR A 66 5.13 10.67 -5.08
N ASP A 67 5.30 10.72 -3.77
CA ASP A 67 5.74 11.94 -3.07
C ASP A 67 7.18 11.87 -2.53
N GLY A 68 7.82 10.71 -2.60
CA GLY A 68 9.19 10.49 -2.14
C GLY A 68 9.39 10.53 -0.63
N MET A 69 8.32 10.67 0.16
CA MET A 69 8.41 10.74 1.61
C MET A 69 8.50 9.34 2.24
N SER A 70 9.15 9.27 3.40
CA SER A 70 9.31 8.02 4.13
C SER A 70 7.98 7.40 4.55
N LEU A 71 7.90 6.07 4.47
CA LEU A 71 6.80 5.27 4.96
C LEU A 71 7.07 4.85 6.41
N ALA A 72 6.01 4.82 7.22
CA ALA A 72 6.06 4.37 8.62
C ALA A 72 5.81 2.86 8.69
N GLY A 73 6.83 2.05 8.38
CA GLY A 73 6.73 0.58 8.30
C GLY A 73 6.26 -0.07 9.60
N GLU A 74 6.68 0.46 10.74
CA GLU A 74 6.29 -0.01 12.08
C GLU A 74 4.78 0.06 12.35
N GLN A 75 4.05 0.91 11.65
CA GLN A 75 2.59 1.04 11.79
C GLN A 75 1.80 -0.13 11.19
N LEU A 76 2.46 -0.98 10.39
CA LEU A 76 1.85 -2.20 9.86
C LEU A 76 1.72 -3.32 10.88
N LYS A 77 2.32 -3.18 12.05
CA LYS A 77 2.24 -4.21 13.11
C LYS A 77 0.77 -4.59 13.34
N PRO A 78 0.45 -5.89 13.35
CA PRO A 78 -0.89 -6.35 13.64
C PRO A 78 -1.34 -5.89 15.03
N ILE A 79 -2.48 -5.22 15.07
CA ILE A 79 -3.03 -4.71 16.33
C ILE A 79 -3.71 -5.87 17.06
N SER A 80 -3.36 -6.08 18.33
CA SER A 80 -4.04 -7.06 19.17
C SER A 80 -5.52 -6.69 19.39
N GLY A 81 -6.36 -7.67 19.69
CA GLY A 81 -7.81 -7.45 19.82
C GLY A 81 -8.19 -6.38 20.85
N SER A 82 -7.40 -6.23 21.92
CA SER A 82 -7.57 -5.19 22.96
C SER A 82 -7.28 -3.78 22.46
N ASP A 83 -6.33 -3.63 21.55
CA ASP A 83 -5.91 -2.32 21.03
C ASP A 83 -6.87 -1.79 19.94
N ARG A 84 -7.65 -2.68 19.31
CA ARG A 84 -8.66 -2.29 18.30
C ARG A 84 -9.76 -1.40 18.87
N LEU A 85 -10.08 -1.57 20.15
CA LEU A 85 -11.12 -0.78 20.85
C LEU A 85 -10.63 0.63 21.23
N ASN A 86 -9.31 0.84 21.31
CA ASN A 86 -8.70 2.12 21.69
C ASN A 86 -8.25 2.99 20.52
N ILE A 87 -8.36 2.50 19.27
CA ILE A 87 -8.10 3.32 18.10
C ILE A 87 -9.30 4.22 17.86
N ASN A 88 -9.31 5.35 18.54
CA ASN A 88 -10.26 6.40 18.28
C ASN A 88 -10.25 6.77 16.79
N PHE A 89 -11.42 6.83 16.19
CA PHE A 89 -11.65 7.22 14.80
C PHE A 89 -11.01 8.58 14.44
N THR A 90 -10.71 9.40 15.42
CA THR A 90 -10.09 10.72 15.30
C THR A 90 -8.59 10.69 14.97
N CYS A 91 -7.89 9.57 15.21
CA CYS A 91 -6.43 9.45 15.02
C CYS A 91 -5.99 8.98 13.64
N LYS A 92 -6.83 9.06 12.61
CA LYS A 92 -6.47 8.62 11.25
C LYS A 92 -5.34 9.44 10.61
N LYS A 93 -5.11 10.66 11.05
CA LYS A 93 -4.03 11.53 10.52
C LYS A 93 -2.63 10.98 10.79
N HIS A 94 -2.39 10.34 11.94
CA HIS A 94 -1.08 9.77 12.26
C HIS A 94 -0.75 8.52 11.45
N LEU A 95 -1.77 7.85 10.85
CA LEU A 95 -1.58 6.66 10.01
C LEU A 95 -1.41 7.00 8.52
N ARG A 96 -1.36 8.28 8.15
CA ARG A 96 -1.26 8.68 6.74
C ARG A 96 -0.01 8.16 6.03
N ARG A 97 1.07 7.94 6.75
CA ARG A 97 2.34 7.41 6.21
C ARG A 97 2.46 5.88 6.34
N MET A 98 1.43 5.20 6.84
CA MET A 98 1.41 3.75 6.94
C MET A 98 1.47 3.14 5.52
N PRO A 99 2.36 2.16 5.30
CA PRO A 99 2.44 1.45 4.03
C PRO A 99 1.11 0.75 3.71
N THR A 100 0.70 0.84 2.48
CA THR A 100 -0.54 0.22 1.97
C THR A 100 -0.22 -0.48 0.65
N VAL A 101 -0.81 -1.64 0.43
CA VAL A 101 -0.69 -2.36 -0.83
C VAL A 101 -1.73 -1.85 -1.82
N GLY A 102 -1.29 -1.27 -2.91
CA GLY A 102 -2.11 -0.80 -4.02
C GLY A 102 -1.89 -1.62 -5.29
N HIS A 103 -2.85 -1.57 -6.20
CA HIS A 103 -2.71 -2.17 -7.53
C HIS A 103 -1.87 -1.28 -8.44
N LEU A 104 -0.97 -1.89 -9.23
CA LEU A 104 -0.24 -1.20 -10.29
C LEU A 104 -1.13 -0.90 -11.50
N HIS A 105 -2.12 -1.76 -11.74
CA HIS A 105 -3.00 -1.70 -12.90
C HIS A 105 -4.47 -1.66 -12.48
N GLN A 106 -5.35 -1.30 -13.41
CA GLN A 106 -6.80 -1.36 -13.18
C GLN A 106 -7.33 -2.80 -13.24
N GLU A 107 -6.65 -3.68 -13.98
CA GLU A 107 -7.01 -5.08 -14.09
C GLU A 107 -6.76 -5.80 -12.75
N PRO A 108 -7.61 -6.77 -12.39
CA PRO A 108 -7.49 -7.55 -11.16
C PRO A 108 -6.44 -8.67 -11.30
N ILE A 109 -5.18 -8.27 -11.48
CA ILE A 109 -4.00 -9.14 -11.56
C ILE A 109 -3.13 -8.98 -10.33
N ALA A 110 -2.29 -9.99 -10.03
CA ALA A 110 -1.42 -10.00 -8.86
C ALA A 110 -0.15 -9.17 -9.09
N GLU A 111 -0.32 -7.87 -9.35
CA GLU A 111 0.76 -6.90 -9.48
C GLU A 111 0.48 -5.69 -8.59
N PHE A 112 1.34 -5.46 -7.62
CA PHE A 112 1.12 -4.49 -6.55
C PHE A 112 2.31 -3.56 -6.36
N GLU A 113 2.01 -2.40 -5.80
CA GLU A 113 2.97 -1.41 -5.32
C GLU A 113 2.73 -1.11 -3.84
N ILE A 114 3.77 -0.63 -3.16
CA ILE A 114 3.65 -0.13 -1.79
C ILE A 114 3.71 1.38 -1.81
N LEU A 115 2.68 2.00 -1.26
CA LEU A 115 2.55 3.45 -1.18
C LEU A 115 1.96 3.83 0.19
N SER A 116 1.99 5.12 0.52
CA SER A 116 1.38 5.57 1.77
C SER A 116 -0.14 5.45 1.72
N ARG A 117 -0.75 5.26 2.88
CA ARG A 117 -2.21 5.30 3.01
C ARG A 117 -2.80 6.60 2.46
N GLN A 118 -2.10 7.72 2.63
CA GLN A 118 -2.52 9.02 2.10
C GLN A 118 -2.58 9.01 0.58
N THR A 119 -1.50 8.59 -0.08
CA THR A 119 -1.43 8.50 -1.55
C THR A 119 -2.43 7.48 -2.08
N HIS A 120 -2.55 6.32 -1.43
CA HIS A 120 -3.51 5.30 -1.82
C HIS A 120 -4.96 5.82 -1.83
N LYS A 121 -5.34 6.58 -0.81
CA LYS A 121 -6.66 7.19 -0.74
C LYS A 121 -6.86 8.30 -1.77
N ALA A 122 -5.85 9.14 -1.98
CA ALA A 122 -5.92 10.23 -2.96
C ALA A 122 -5.96 9.70 -4.40
N LYS A 123 -5.16 8.68 -4.69
CA LYS A 123 -5.13 8.01 -5.99
C LYS A 123 -6.43 7.24 -6.28
N ASN A 124 -7.01 6.62 -5.26
CA ASN A 124 -8.24 5.84 -5.35
C ASN A 124 -8.19 4.84 -6.55
N GLU A 125 -9.12 4.92 -7.47
CA GLU A 125 -9.21 4.04 -8.66
C GLU A 125 -8.45 4.57 -9.89
N MET A 126 -7.80 5.73 -9.77
CA MET A 126 -6.98 6.27 -10.87
C MET A 126 -5.75 5.40 -11.13
N THR A 127 -5.38 5.28 -12.40
CA THR A 127 -4.05 4.78 -12.77
C THR A 127 -2.97 5.76 -12.29
N SER A 128 -1.72 5.34 -12.31
CA SER A 128 -0.60 6.23 -11.96
C SER A 128 -0.54 7.47 -12.84
N ASP A 129 -0.75 7.29 -14.15
CA ASP A 129 -0.72 8.41 -15.11
C ASP A 129 -1.88 9.38 -14.91
N GLU A 130 -3.09 8.86 -14.68
CA GLU A 130 -4.26 9.69 -14.37
C GLU A 130 -4.06 10.49 -13.08
N TYR A 131 -3.54 9.86 -12.04
CA TYR A 131 -3.26 10.52 -10.77
C TYR A 131 -2.19 11.62 -10.91
N LEU A 132 -1.08 11.34 -11.58
CA LEU A 132 -0.03 12.33 -11.84
C LEU A 132 -0.52 13.48 -12.71
N SER A 133 -1.33 13.19 -13.73
CA SER A 133 -1.96 14.21 -14.58
C SER A 133 -2.89 15.11 -13.77
N HIS A 134 -3.71 14.52 -12.89
CA HIS A 134 -4.58 15.28 -11.97
C HIS A 134 -3.78 16.17 -11.04
N CYS A 135 -2.73 15.64 -10.41
CA CYS A 135 -1.86 16.42 -9.53
C CYS A 135 -1.21 17.61 -10.24
N ARG A 136 -0.71 17.42 -11.47
CA ARG A 136 -0.14 18.50 -12.30
C ARG A 136 -1.18 19.58 -12.59
N ALA A 137 -2.40 19.19 -12.97
CA ALA A 137 -3.48 20.12 -13.24
C ALA A 137 -3.82 20.98 -12.02
N VAL A 138 -3.92 20.36 -10.84
CA VAL A 138 -4.18 21.06 -9.56
C VAL A 138 -3.08 22.08 -9.27
N VAL A 139 -1.80 21.67 -9.34
CA VAL A 139 -0.67 22.55 -9.06
C VAL A 139 -0.62 23.73 -10.05
N SER A 140 -0.75 23.44 -11.36
CA SER A 140 -0.73 24.45 -12.40
C SER A 140 -1.85 25.49 -12.22
N PHE A 141 -3.05 25.07 -11.94
CA PHE A 141 -4.19 25.96 -11.70
C PHE A 141 -3.96 26.85 -10.47
N ARG A 142 -3.46 26.28 -9.38
CA ARG A 142 -3.18 27.03 -8.14
C ARG A 142 -2.06 28.06 -8.33
N GLN A 143 -1.06 27.75 -9.15
CA GLN A 143 0.00 28.69 -9.48
C GLN A 143 -0.51 29.90 -10.30
N ILE A 144 -1.41 29.67 -11.25
CA ILE A 144 -2.05 30.73 -12.03
C ILE A 144 -2.81 31.69 -11.10
N ILE A 145 -3.67 31.15 -10.22
CA ILE A 145 -4.44 31.99 -9.28
C ILE A 145 -3.50 32.81 -8.38
N ALA A 146 -2.43 32.21 -7.88
CA ALA A 146 -1.46 32.92 -7.03
C ALA A 146 -0.75 34.08 -7.76
N SER A 147 -0.50 33.95 -9.06
CA SER A 147 0.10 35.04 -9.88
C SER A 147 -0.88 36.17 -10.21
N GLU A 148 -2.18 35.91 -10.28
CA GLU A 148 -3.21 36.90 -10.53
C GLU A 148 -3.56 37.77 -9.31
N GLN A 149 -3.15 37.33 -8.11
CA GLN A 149 -3.42 38.04 -6.83
C GLN A 149 -2.24 38.97 -6.39
N GLN A 150 -1.18 39.03 -7.16
CA GLN A 150 -0.03 39.92 -6.93
C GLN A 150 -0.14 41.18 -7.79
#